data_986230c19fb876e093159c49004238cd
#
_entry.id   986230c19fb876e093159c49004238cd
#
_cell.length_a   1.000
_cell.length_b   1.000
_cell.length_c   1.000
_cell.angle_alpha   90.00
_cell.angle_beta   90.00
_cell.angle_gamma   90.00
#
_symmetry.space_group_name_H-M   'P 1'
#
loop_
_entity.id
_entity.type
_entity.pdbx_description
1 polymer ?
#
loop_
_entity_poly.entity_id
_entity_poly.type
_entity_poly.pdbx_seq_one_letter_code
_entity_poly.pdbx_strand_id
1 'polypeptide(L)'
;MKTYDLLLDVGGTEIKMNGLTTEGELLLPNHHHVPAYAQASKETILTHFRSILLEWIETHQATAALRAIGLAFPGPFDYDEGISYMQGLRKYEAIYGVNLRANIQAWLAESGYEKRPIIFENDATCFALGSFYQQTTATRGIYLTIGTGCGSGFIEAGRVVKTGYGLNAMGMIYDAPFKDGIIDDYLCVD
;
A
#
# COMPACT_ATOMS: atom_id res chain seq x y z
N MET A 1 4.58 -9.37 -26.00
CA MET A 1 3.47 -8.75 -25.23
C MET A 1 4.12 -7.95 -24.11
N LYS A 2 3.73 -6.70 -23.87
CA LYS A 2 4.24 -5.91 -22.73
C LYS A 2 3.92 -6.63 -21.41
N THR A 3 4.73 -6.41 -20.38
CA THR A 3 4.44 -6.88 -19.01
C THR A 3 4.23 -5.69 -18.09
N TYR A 4 3.41 -5.87 -17.06
CA TYR A 4 3.12 -4.81 -16.10
C TYR A 4 3.02 -5.33 -14.68
N ASP A 5 3.27 -4.45 -13.73
CA ASP A 5 2.94 -4.62 -12.34
C ASP A 5 1.61 -3.91 -12.05
N LEU A 6 0.66 -4.61 -11.46
CA LEU A 6 -0.57 -3.99 -10.96
C LEU A 6 -0.27 -3.32 -9.61
N LEU A 7 -0.52 -2.03 -9.53
CA LEU A 7 -0.28 -1.22 -8.34
C LEU A 7 -1.60 -0.75 -7.75
N LEU A 8 -1.76 -0.92 -6.43
CA LEU A 8 -2.89 -0.44 -5.66
C LEU A 8 -2.41 0.51 -4.55
N ASP A 9 -3.03 1.69 -4.47
CA ASP A 9 -2.94 2.59 -3.31
C ASP A 9 -4.24 2.42 -2.51
N VAL A 10 -4.13 1.75 -1.37
CA VAL A 10 -5.27 1.30 -0.56
C VAL A 10 -5.54 2.32 0.54
N GLY A 11 -6.48 3.23 0.28
CA GLY A 11 -6.96 4.19 1.28
C GLY A 11 -8.15 3.68 2.10
N GLY A 12 -8.60 4.47 3.06
CA GLY A 12 -9.79 4.16 3.86
C GLY A 12 -11.12 4.46 3.15
N THR A 13 -11.11 5.36 2.16
CA THR A 13 -12.31 5.78 1.42
C THR A 13 -12.32 5.18 0.01
N GLU A 14 -11.19 5.19 -0.67
CA GLU A 14 -11.03 4.70 -2.03
C GLU A 14 -9.73 3.89 -2.18
N ILE A 15 -9.71 3.03 -3.19
CA ILE A 15 -8.51 2.35 -3.70
C ILE A 15 -8.23 2.90 -5.08
N LYS A 16 -6.99 3.33 -5.32
CA LYS A 16 -6.52 3.75 -6.64
C LYS A 16 -5.69 2.65 -7.27
N MET A 17 -5.92 2.40 -8.54
CA MET A 17 -5.27 1.31 -9.26
C MET A 17 -4.69 1.79 -10.58
N ASN A 18 -3.53 1.27 -10.95
CA ASN A 18 -2.98 1.38 -12.30
C ASN A 18 -1.98 0.25 -12.56
N GLY A 19 -1.70 -0.03 -13.81
CA GLY A 19 -0.60 -0.89 -14.23
C GLY A 19 0.64 -0.05 -14.56
N LEU A 20 1.81 -0.49 -14.13
CA LEU A 20 3.10 0.12 -14.49
C LEU A 20 3.91 -0.88 -15.32
N THR A 21 4.25 -0.53 -16.54
CA THR A 21 5.07 -1.37 -17.42
C THR A 21 6.52 -1.39 -16.97
N THR A 22 7.29 -2.36 -17.47
CA THR A 22 8.75 -2.44 -17.24
C THR A 22 9.51 -1.24 -17.80
N GLU A 23 8.92 -0.52 -18.75
CA GLU A 23 9.45 0.71 -19.34
C GLU A 23 9.10 1.96 -18.51
N GLY A 24 8.33 1.82 -17.42
CA GLY A 24 7.91 2.93 -16.56
C GLY A 24 6.68 3.69 -17.07
N GLU A 25 5.94 3.11 -18.01
CA GLU A 25 4.71 3.70 -18.54
C GLU A 25 3.48 3.20 -17.78
N LEU A 26 2.54 4.09 -17.48
CA LEU A 26 1.24 3.71 -16.94
C LEU A 26 0.35 3.09 -18.04
N LEU A 27 -0.42 2.06 -17.70
CA LEU A 27 -1.40 1.47 -18.61
C LEU A 27 -2.58 2.39 -18.89
N LEU A 28 -2.99 3.15 -17.89
CA LEU A 28 -4.07 4.13 -17.99
C LEU A 28 -3.54 5.54 -17.76
N PRO A 29 -4.01 6.56 -18.52
CA PRO A 29 -3.59 7.95 -18.33
C PRO A 29 -4.01 8.52 -16.97
N ASN A 30 -5.10 8.00 -16.39
CA ASN A 30 -5.58 8.33 -15.05
C ASN A 30 -5.69 7.06 -14.21
N HIS A 31 -5.57 7.18 -12.90
CA HIS A 31 -5.81 6.06 -12.00
C HIS A 31 -7.28 5.63 -12.05
N HIS A 32 -7.49 4.32 -12.00
CA HIS A 32 -8.82 3.76 -11.78
C HIS A 32 -9.14 3.83 -10.29
N HIS A 33 -10.28 4.40 -9.94
CA HIS A 33 -10.72 4.63 -8.57
C HIS A 33 -11.91 3.72 -8.25
N VAL A 34 -11.84 3.01 -7.14
CA VAL A 34 -12.94 2.18 -6.63
C VAL A 34 -13.16 2.46 -5.14
N PRO A 35 -14.39 2.29 -4.59
CA PRO A 35 -14.65 2.42 -3.16
C PRO A 35 -13.79 1.43 -2.36
N ALA A 36 -13.30 1.83 -1.18
CA ALA A 36 -12.47 0.97 -0.35
C ALA A 36 -13.26 -0.05 0.49
N TYR A 37 -14.51 0.26 0.83
CA TYR A 37 -15.34 -0.51 1.76
C TYR A 37 -14.63 -0.85 3.09
N ALA A 38 -13.73 0.01 3.55
CA ALA A 38 -12.84 -0.24 4.68
C ALA A 38 -13.55 -0.49 6.03
N GLN A 39 -14.83 -0.12 6.15
CA GLN A 39 -15.66 -0.33 7.35
C GLN A 39 -16.68 -1.48 7.16
N ALA A 40 -16.65 -2.18 6.04
CA ALA A 40 -17.57 -3.26 5.76
C ALA A 40 -17.19 -4.55 6.51
N SER A 41 -18.01 -5.58 6.36
CA SER A 41 -17.69 -6.90 6.92
C SER A 41 -16.44 -7.51 6.25
N LYS A 42 -15.80 -8.44 6.96
CA LYS A 42 -14.66 -9.19 6.43
C LYS A 42 -14.95 -9.80 5.05
N GLU A 43 -16.11 -10.41 4.92
CA GLU A 43 -16.53 -11.05 3.66
C GLU A 43 -16.65 -10.02 2.53
N THR A 44 -17.28 -8.87 2.81
CA THR A 44 -17.41 -7.79 1.82
C THR A 44 -16.06 -7.26 1.39
N ILE A 45 -15.15 -6.99 2.35
CA ILE A 45 -13.80 -6.50 2.05
C ILE A 45 -13.04 -7.50 1.17
N LEU A 46 -13.01 -8.78 1.55
CA LEU A 46 -12.26 -9.79 0.82
C LEU A 46 -12.86 -10.04 -0.57
N THR A 47 -14.20 -10.11 -0.69
CA THR A 47 -14.88 -10.25 -1.98
C THR A 47 -14.57 -9.06 -2.89
N HIS A 48 -14.56 -7.84 -2.34
CA HIS A 48 -14.24 -6.64 -3.10
C HIS A 48 -12.80 -6.66 -3.61
N PHE A 49 -11.81 -6.98 -2.76
CA PHE A 49 -10.42 -7.11 -3.22
C PHE A 49 -10.28 -8.16 -4.32
N ARG A 50 -10.93 -9.32 -4.17
CA ARG A 50 -10.94 -10.35 -5.19
C ARG A 50 -11.50 -9.83 -6.51
N SER A 51 -12.66 -9.18 -6.48
CA SER A 51 -13.31 -8.65 -7.68
C SER A 51 -12.44 -7.65 -8.42
N ILE A 52 -11.97 -6.60 -7.73
CA ILE A 52 -11.19 -5.54 -8.39
C ILE A 52 -9.88 -6.05 -8.99
N LEU A 53 -9.21 -7.01 -8.33
CA LEU A 53 -7.98 -7.61 -8.84
C LEU A 53 -8.24 -8.45 -10.09
N LEU A 54 -9.23 -9.35 -10.05
CA LEU A 54 -9.51 -10.24 -11.17
C LEU A 54 -10.11 -9.48 -12.37
N GLU A 55 -11.04 -8.56 -12.15
CA GLU A 55 -11.60 -7.71 -13.20
C GLU A 55 -10.52 -6.87 -13.89
N TRP A 56 -9.56 -6.30 -13.12
CA TRP A 56 -8.44 -5.58 -13.69
C TRP A 56 -7.60 -6.47 -14.61
N ILE A 57 -7.22 -7.66 -14.12
CA ILE A 57 -6.38 -8.60 -14.86
C ILE A 57 -7.09 -9.07 -16.14
N GLU A 58 -8.35 -9.44 -16.05
CA GLU A 58 -9.17 -9.86 -17.21
C GLU A 58 -9.29 -8.75 -18.26
N THR A 59 -9.51 -7.52 -17.82
CA THR A 59 -9.64 -6.38 -18.73
C THR A 59 -8.36 -6.12 -19.52
N HIS A 60 -7.19 -6.31 -18.93
CA HIS A 60 -5.91 -5.93 -19.54
C HIS A 60 -5.13 -7.13 -20.15
N GLN A 61 -5.55 -8.38 -19.91
CA GLN A 61 -4.82 -9.58 -20.35
C GLN A 61 -4.56 -9.66 -21.86
N ALA A 62 -5.41 -9.03 -22.67
CA ALA A 62 -5.25 -9.01 -24.13
C ALA A 62 -4.11 -8.10 -24.60
N THR A 63 -3.73 -7.10 -23.80
CA THR A 63 -2.78 -6.05 -24.16
C THR A 63 -1.44 -6.17 -23.44
N ALA A 64 -1.46 -6.65 -22.19
CA ALA A 64 -0.27 -6.79 -21.37
C ALA A 64 -0.39 -7.98 -20.40
N ALA A 65 0.73 -8.60 -20.05
CA ALA A 65 0.76 -9.71 -19.10
C ALA A 65 1.10 -9.22 -17.69
N LEU A 66 0.33 -9.66 -16.69
CA LEU A 66 0.60 -9.40 -15.29
C LEU A 66 1.95 -10.01 -14.88
N ARG A 67 2.84 -9.22 -14.29
CA ARG A 67 4.13 -9.63 -13.74
C ARG A 67 4.09 -9.77 -12.23
N ALA A 68 3.59 -8.76 -11.53
CA ALA A 68 3.50 -8.71 -10.07
C ALA A 68 2.31 -7.85 -9.62
N ILE A 69 1.98 -7.91 -8.32
CA ILE A 69 1.00 -7.03 -7.68
C ILE A 69 1.70 -6.31 -6.53
N GLY A 70 1.64 -4.98 -6.52
CA GLY A 70 2.12 -4.13 -5.43
C GLY A 70 0.96 -3.42 -4.74
N LEU A 71 0.93 -3.48 -3.41
CA LEU A 71 -0.08 -2.80 -2.61
C LEU A 71 0.61 -1.84 -1.62
N ALA A 72 0.37 -0.55 -1.79
CA ALA A 72 0.55 0.43 -0.73
C ALA A 72 -0.63 0.26 0.24
N PHE A 73 -0.36 -0.24 1.44
CA PHE A 73 -1.42 -0.65 2.38
C PHE A 73 -1.22 0.05 3.73
N PRO A 74 -2.28 0.62 4.34
CA PRO A 74 -2.14 1.27 5.64
C PRO A 74 -1.76 0.28 6.73
N GLY A 75 -1.08 0.77 7.78
CA GLY A 75 -0.74 -0.02 8.96
C GLY A 75 -1.67 0.23 10.15
N PRO A 76 -1.51 -0.60 11.22
CA PRO A 76 -0.54 -1.70 11.42
C PRO A 76 -0.76 -2.93 10.52
N PHE A 77 0.32 -3.38 9.88
CA PHE A 77 0.29 -4.49 8.92
C PHE A 77 1.65 -5.18 8.90
N ASP A 78 1.68 -6.50 8.85
CA ASP A 78 2.89 -7.26 8.56
C ASP A 78 3.11 -7.28 7.05
N TYR A 79 3.97 -6.42 6.56
CA TYR A 79 4.22 -6.25 5.12
C TYR A 79 4.98 -7.43 4.51
N ASP A 80 5.76 -8.17 5.33
CA ASP A 80 6.50 -9.33 4.88
C ASP A 80 5.59 -10.56 4.74
N GLU A 81 4.70 -10.80 5.70
CA GLU A 81 3.76 -11.91 5.67
C GLU A 81 2.42 -11.57 4.99
N GLY A 82 2.08 -10.30 4.87
CA GLY A 82 0.81 -9.84 4.31
C GLY A 82 -0.37 -9.97 5.25
N ILE A 83 -0.15 -9.77 6.57
CA ILE A 83 -1.18 -9.94 7.61
C ILE A 83 -1.62 -8.60 8.19
N SER A 84 -2.93 -8.36 8.20
CA SER A 84 -3.50 -7.15 8.80
C SER A 84 -3.56 -7.23 10.32
N TYR A 85 -3.07 -6.17 10.99
CA TYR A 85 -3.19 -5.97 12.44
C TYR A 85 -3.92 -4.67 12.79
N MET A 86 -4.78 -4.17 11.90
CA MET A 86 -5.52 -2.94 12.13
C MET A 86 -6.59 -3.11 13.19
N GLN A 87 -6.51 -2.29 14.22
CA GLN A 87 -7.44 -2.25 15.34
C GLN A 87 -7.53 -0.82 15.88
N GLY A 88 -8.75 -0.34 16.16
CA GLY A 88 -8.99 1.01 16.70
C GLY A 88 -8.83 2.16 15.69
N LEU A 89 -8.68 1.88 14.40
CA LEU A 89 -8.41 2.86 13.34
C LEU A 89 -9.60 3.18 12.43
N ARG A 90 -10.76 2.58 12.71
CA ARG A 90 -12.01 2.73 11.92
C ARG A 90 -11.88 2.38 10.43
N LYS A 91 -10.85 1.61 10.08
CA LYS A 91 -10.62 1.12 8.71
C LYS A 91 -10.03 -0.28 8.75
N TYR A 92 -10.56 -1.18 7.95
CA TYR A 92 -10.09 -2.56 7.76
C TYR A 92 -10.00 -3.41 9.04
N GLU A 93 -10.66 -3.02 10.13
CA GLU A 93 -10.62 -3.76 11.41
C GLU A 93 -11.23 -5.17 11.27
N ALA A 94 -12.23 -5.31 10.40
CA ALA A 94 -12.89 -6.59 10.17
C ALA A 94 -11.96 -7.67 9.57
N ILE A 95 -10.81 -7.28 9.02
CA ILE A 95 -9.79 -8.22 8.51
C ILE A 95 -8.58 -8.37 9.43
N TYR A 96 -8.71 -8.00 10.73
CA TYR A 96 -7.65 -8.26 11.72
C TYR A 96 -7.24 -9.74 11.73
N GLY A 97 -5.93 -10.01 11.69
CA GLY A 97 -5.37 -11.36 11.65
C GLY A 97 -5.53 -12.10 10.31
N VAL A 98 -6.11 -11.46 9.29
CA VAL A 98 -6.24 -12.05 7.96
C VAL A 98 -4.92 -11.94 7.21
N ASN A 99 -4.43 -13.07 6.69
CA ASN A 99 -3.33 -13.08 5.74
C ASN A 99 -3.88 -12.75 4.34
N LEU A 100 -3.77 -11.48 3.95
CA LEU A 100 -4.28 -11.00 2.65
C LEU A 100 -3.42 -11.52 1.48
N ARG A 101 -2.10 -11.69 1.69
CA ARG A 101 -1.21 -12.30 0.68
C ARG A 101 -1.68 -13.70 0.31
N ALA A 102 -1.99 -14.55 1.31
CA ALA A 102 -2.45 -15.91 1.06
C ALA A 102 -3.81 -15.93 0.32
N ASN A 103 -4.73 -15.01 0.66
CA ASN A 103 -6.00 -14.87 -0.05
C ASN A 103 -5.77 -14.48 -1.51
N ILE A 104 -4.96 -13.46 -1.79
CA ILE A 104 -4.68 -13.03 -3.16
C ILE A 104 -4.00 -14.14 -3.96
N GLN A 105 -3.04 -14.87 -3.36
CA GLN A 105 -2.40 -16.02 -4.00
C GLN A 105 -3.41 -17.09 -4.39
N ALA A 106 -4.36 -17.41 -3.51
CA ALA A 106 -5.41 -18.39 -3.79
C ALA A 106 -6.31 -17.94 -4.96
N TRP A 107 -6.76 -16.67 -4.96
CA TRP A 107 -7.59 -16.13 -6.05
C TRP A 107 -6.87 -16.11 -7.40
N LEU A 108 -5.58 -15.78 -7.41
CA LEU A 108 -4.77 -15.82 -8.61
C LEU A 108 -4.60 -17.25 -9.14
N ALA A 109 -4.37 -18.22 -8.24
CA ALA A 109 -4.23 -19.63 -8.60
C ALA A 109 -5.52 -20.18 -9.22
N GLU A 110 -6.70 -19.88 -8.64
CA GLU A 110 -8.00 -20.23 -9.18
C GLU A 110 -8.25 -19.68 -10.60
N SER A 111 -7.59 -18.56 -10.92
CA SER A 111 -7.73 -17.87 -12.22
C SER A 111 -6.56 -18.13 -13.18
N GLY A 112 -5.66 -19.06 -12.88
CA GLY A 112 -4.53 -19.44 -13.74
C GLY A 112 -3.33 -18.48 -13.69
N TYR A 113 -3.28 -17.57 -12.71
CA TYR A 113 -2.17 -16.61 -12.51
C TYR A 113 -1.24 -17.00 -11.36
N GLU A 114 -0.99 -18.28 -11.17
CA GLU A 114 -0.11 -18.80 -10.13
C GLU A 114 1.29 -18.14 -10.15
N LYS A 115 1.92 -18.09 -8.96
CA LYS A 115 3.32 -17.66 -8.78
C LYS A 115 3.63 -16.21 -9.16
N ARG A 116 2.64 -15.31 -9.14
CA ARG A 116 2.93 -13.88 -9.27
C ARG A 116 3.40 -13.33 -7.92
N PRO A 117 4.51 -12.57 -7.87
CA PRO A 117 4.93 -11.86 -6.68
C PRO A 117 3.82 -10.91 -6.20
N ILE A 118 3.58 -10.90 -4.89
CA ILE A 118 2.68 -9.94 -4.23
C ILE A 118 3.50 -9.22 -3.19
N ILE A 119 3.59 -7.91 -3.31
CA ILE A 119 4.44 -7.06 -2.47
C ILE A 119 3.52 -6.09 -1.73
N PHE A 120 3.69 -6.01 -0.44
CA PHE A 120 3.05 -4.99 0.40
C PHE A 120 4.11 -4.03 0.92
N GLU A 121 3.77 -2.76 0.98
CA GLU A 121 4.55 -1.74 1.69
C GLU A 121 3.59 -0.71 2.29
N ASN A 122 4.05 0.00 3.30
CA ASN A 122 3.27 1.07 3.92
C ASN A 122 3.01 2.23 2.93
N ASP A 123 1.81 2.80 2.97
CA ASP A 123 1.36 3.89 2.11
C ASP A 123 2.26 5.15 2.21
N ALA A 124 2.59 5.59 3.43
CA ALA A 124 3.50 6.72 3.63
C ALA A 124 4.94 6.42 3.18
N THR A 125 5.39 5.18 3.33
CA THR A 125 6.68 4.72 2.82
C THR A 125 6.71 4.72 1.29
N CYS A 126 5.65 4.25 0.64
CA CYS A 126 5.51 4.32 -0.82
C CYS A 126 5.52 5.77 -1.32
N PHE A 127 4.79 6.66 -0.64
CA PHE A 127 4.81 8.10 -0.93
C PHE A 127 6.22 8.69 -0.80
N ALA A 128 6.93 8.35 0.29
CA ALA A 128 8.29 8.81 0.54
C ALA A 128 9.26 8.36 -0.56
N LEU A 129 9.21 7.09 -0.94
CA LEU A 129 10.04 6.56 -2.03
C LEU A 129 9.75 7.25 -3.36
N GLY A 130 8.47 7.37 -3.74
CA GLY A 130 8.08 8.05 -4.97
C GLY A 130 8.54 9.50 -5.01
N SER A 131 8.36 10.23 -3.90
CA SER A 131 8.79 11.63 -3.78
C SER A 131 10.31 11.77 -3.83
N PHE A 132 11.06 10.86 -3.19
CA PHE A 132 12.51 10.85 -3.21
C PHE A 132 13.07 10.67 -4.62
N TYR A 133 12.55 9.70 -5.37
CA TYR A 133 13.01 9.43 -6.74
C TYR A 133 12.67 10.53 -7.76
N GLN A 134 11.76 11.44 -7.43
CA GLN A 134 11.52 12.64 -8.24
C GLN A 134 12.56 13.74 -7.97
N GLN A 135 13.37 13.64 -6.92
CA GLN A 135 14.40 14.60 -6.56
C GLN A 135 15.77 14.11 -7.03
N THR A 136 16.44 14.88 -7.87
CA THR A 136 17.68 14.45 -8.53
C THR A 136 18.96 14.63 -7.69
N THR A 137 18.91 15.35 -6.55
CA THR A 137 20.11 15.76 -5.78
C THR A 137 20.14 15.32 -4.32
N ALA A 138 19.01 14.89 -3.76
CA ALA A 138 18.93 14.49 -2.36
C ALA A 138 19.56 13.10 -2.14
N THR A 139 20.42 12.97 -1.12
CA THR A 139 20.94 11.67 -0.67
C THR A 139 20.16 11.13 0.53
N ARG A 140 19.41 11.99 1.21
CA ARG A 140 18.53 11.67 2.34
C ARG A 140 17.25 12.47 2.23
N GLY A 141 16.13 11.91 2.66
CA GLY A 141 14.83 12.56 2.69
C GLY A 141 13.99 12.09 3.88
N ILE A 142 13.23 13.03 4.44
CA ILE A 142 12.18 12.77 5.41
C ILE A 142 10.89 13.27 4.77
N TYR A 143 9.91 12.41 4.69
CA TYR A 143 8.62 12.69 4.06
C TYR A 143 7.51 12.44 5.06
N LEU A 144 6.59 13.37 5.16
CA LEU A 144 5.45 13.29 6.06
C LEU A 144 4.15 13.32 5.23
N THR A 145 3.22 12.47 5.58
CA THR A 145 1.83 12.56 5.13
C THR A 145 0.97 12.96 6.32
N ILE A 146 0.27 14.08 6.20
CA ILE A 146 -0.58 14.61 7.26
C ILE A 146 -2.03 14.54 6.76
N GLY A 147 -2.83 13.72 7.43
CA GLY A 147 -4.23 13.47 7.11
C GLY A 147 -4.96 13.05 8.38
N THR A 148 -5.75 11.99 8.32
CA THR A 148 -6.41 11.39 9.50
C THR A 148 -5.40 10.93 10.56
N GLY A 149 -4.12 10.75 10.18
CA GLY A 149 -2.98 10.46 11.03
C GLY A 149 -1.70 10.97 10.39
N CYS A 150 -0.59 10.91 11.13
CA CYS A 150 0.75 11.29 10.67
C CYS A 150 1.51 10.08 10.16
N GLY A 151 1.59 9.91 8.84
CA GLY A 151 2.49 8.94 8.22
C GLY A 151 3.87 9.54 7.99
N SER A 152 4.92 8.71 8.02
CA SER A 152 6.28 9.16 7.75
C SER A 152 7.08 8.12 6.99
N GLY A 153 8.03 8.58 6.15
CA GLY A 153 9.00 7.74 5.48
C GLY A 153 10.37 8.39 5.49
N PHE A 154 11.38 7.61 5.82
CA PHE A 154 12.77 8.01 5.88
C PHE A 154 13.54 7.30 4.78
N ILE A 155 14.20 8.06 3.92
CA ILE A 155 14.96 7.53 2.78
C ILE A 155 16.42 7.94 2.92
N GLU A 156 17.33 7.00 2.77
CA GLU A 156 18.77 7.25 2.70
C GLU A 156 19.38 6.44 1.56
N ALA A 157 20.12 7.11 0.69
CA ALA A 157 20.73 6.51 -0.49
C ALA A 157 19.76 5.68 -1.35
N GLY A 158 18.51 6.16 -1.52
CA GLY A 158 17.47 5.50 -2.28
C GLY A 158 16.82 4.29 -1.59
N ARG A 159 17.08 4.07 -0.31
CA ARG A 159 16.51 2.95 0.47
C ARG A 159 15.69 3.45 1.64
N VAL A 160 14.65 2.71 1.96
CA VAL A 160 13.85 2.97 3.16
C VAL A 160 14.68 2.68 4.41
N VAL A 161 14.69 3.62 5.34
CA VAL A 161 15.29 3.45 6.67
C VAL A 161 14.19 3.03 7.63
N LYS A 162 14.25 1.81 8.13
CA LYS A 162 13.26 1.23 9.07
C LYS A 162 13.73 1.20 10.52
N THR A 163 14.99 1.56 10.81
CA THR A 163 15.58 1.53 12.16
C THR A 163 16.51 2.71 12.40
N GLY A 164 16.73 3.06 13.66
CA GLY A 164 17.53 4.22 14.04
C GLY A 164 16.74 5.52 14.02
N TYR A 165 17.38 6.64 14.26
CA TYR A 165 16.80 8.00 14.24
C TYR A 165 15.57 8.21 15.14
N GLY A 166 15.36 7.38 16.16
CA GLY A 166 14.17 7.44 17.02
C GLY A 166 12.89 6.86 16.39
N LEU A 167 13.03 6.13 15.28
CA LEU A 167 11.91 5.46 14.64
C LEU A 167 11.39 4.31 15.49
N ASN A 168 10.07 4.09 15.47
CA ASN A 168 9.44 2.93 16.07
C ASN A 168 9.72 1.63 15.30
N ALA A 169 9.19 0.50 15.75
CA ALA A 169 9.39 -0.80 15.11
C ALA A 169 8.89 -0.89 13.66
N MET A 170 8.01 0.04 13.26
CA MET A 170 7.50 0.16 11.88
C MET A 170 8.33 1.11 11.00
N GLY A 171 9.39 1.73 11.55
CA GLY A 171 10.19 2.72 10.83
C GLY A 171 9.52 4.09 10.72
N MET A 172 8.66 4.45 11.67
CA MET A 172 7.85 5.67 11.66
C MET A 172 8.02 6.47 12.94
N ILE A 173 7.50 7.72 12.96
CA ILE A 173 7.58 8.63 14.10
C ILE A 173 6.23 9.05 14.68
N TYR A 174 5.11 8.51 14.22
CA TYR A 174 3.78 8.96 14.65
C TYR A 174 3.57 8.85 16.16
N ASP A 175 4.17 7.86 16.81
CA ASP A 175 4.11 7.60 18.26
C ASP A 175 5.31 8.17 19.05
N ALA A 176 6.18 8.94 18.39
CA ALA A 176 7.30 9.57 19.07
C ALA A 176 6.81 10.66 20.03
N PRO A 177 7.43 10.78 21.23
CA PRO A 177 7.05 11.79 22.21
C PRO A 177 7.17 13.21 21.63
N PHE A 178 6.10 13.99 21.76
CA PHE A 178 6.07 15.38 21.34
C PHE A 178 5.19 16.19 22.28
N LYS A 179 5.74 17.24 22.90
CA LYS A 179 5.08 18.03 23.95
C LYS A 179 4.59 17.14 25.11
N ASP A 180 3.29 17.15 25.39
CA ASP A 180 2.60 16.37 26.42
C ASP A 180 1.90 15.11 25.88
N GLY A 181 2.17 14.73 24.62
CA GLY A 181 1.61 13.58 23.94
C GLY A 181 2.58 12.93 22.94
N ILE A 182 2.05 12.51 21.82
CA ILE A 182 2.81 11.95 20.70
C ILE A 182 2.63 12.80 19.44
N ILE A 183 3.45 12.58 18.41
CA ILE A 183 3.39 13.35 17.15
C ILE A 183 2.00 13.29 16.52
N ASP A 184 1.35 12.12 16.51
CA ASP A 184 0.04 11.92 15.89
C ASP A 184 -1.06 12.78 16.52
N ASP A 185 -0.97 13.07 17.83
CA ASP A 185 -1.93 13.93 18.54
C ASP A 185 -1.91 15.38 18.04
N TYR A 186 -0.85 15.81 17.36
CA TYR A 186 -0.63 17.20 16.93
C TYR A 186 -0.55 17.40 15.43
N LEU A 187 -0.26 16.34 14.69
CA LEU A 187 -0.06 16.37 13.23
C LEU A 187 -1.11 15.55 12.47
N CYS A 188 -2.29 15.34 13.04
CA CYS A 188 -3.45 14.82 12.32
C CYS A 188 -4.43 15.94 11.98
N VAL A 189 -5.27 15.70 10.98
CA VAL A 189 -6.40 16.57 10.58
C VAL A 189 -7.68 15.83 10.95
N ASP A 190 -8.49 16.43 11.86
CA ASP A 190 -9.80 15.91 12.28
C ASP A 190 -10.82 15.89 11.12
#